data_1bf573a57fe65b8e661c02a1285a2c40
#
_entry.id   1bf573a57fe65b8e661c02a1285a2c40
#
_cell.length_a   1.000
_cell.length_b   1.000
_cell.length_c   1.000
_cell.angle_alpha   90.00
_cell.angle_beta   90.00
_cell.angle_gamma   90.00
#
_symmetry.space_group_name_H-M   'P 1'
#
loop_
_entity.id
_entity.type
_entity.pdbx_description
1 polymer ?
#
loop_
_entity_poly.entity_id
_entity_poly.type
_entity_poly.pdbx_seq_one_letter_code
_entity_poly.pdbx_strand_id
1 'polypeptide(L)'
;MAGFVLRVKTKSGQKVVNGLTPQDKAFQLKTKLAELTGVPVAALQVLVGFPPKPVDLDADIAIERIGIVSGDTLIVEEKRIMFNGEEQRFDNYSRSHIVDQESFVDAPGVLMKKVVPADNSCLFTSVGYVLNGKVDTSCASFMREIIANAVAADPEEYSEAFLGRPNAEYCKWILKSDSWGGAIELSILSKFYGLEIAVIDSINAIINRFGEDQHYTQRVFLIFDGIHYDPLYLEPLDSGCIQTIFPTEDERMLLEAAELAREAKSSRQFTDVQKFTLICNDCKIRLNGQMAAQQHAKDTGHKNFGEVA
;
A
#
# COMPACT_ATOMS: atom_id res chain seq x y z
N MET A 1 -10.74 -33.46 16.89
CA MET A 1 -10.78 -32.09 17.44
C MET A 1 -11.76 -31.32 16.59
N ALA A 2 -12.76 -30.66 17.17
CA ALA A 2 -13.68 -29.79 16.42
C ALA A 2 -12.87 -28.62 15.89
N GLY A 3 -12.86 -28.42 14.57
CA GLY A 3 -12.14 -27.31 13.95
C GLY A 3 -12.76 -25.96 14.33
N PHE A 4 -11.96 -24.90 14.35
CA PHE A 4 -12.43 -23.53 14.52
C PHE A 4 -13.21 -23.11 13.27
N VAL A 5 -14.50 -22.82 13.42
CA VAL A 5 -15.41 -22.53 12.32
C VAL A 5 -16.20 -21.26 12.64
N LEU A 6 -16.28 -20.34 11.70
CA LEU A 6 -17.03 -19.09 11.82
C LEU A 6 -18.09 -19.00 10.71
N ARG A 7 -19.26 -18.49 11.02
CA ARG A 7 -20.28 -18.13 10.03
C ARG A 7 -20.10 -16.70 9.62
N VAL A 8 -20.21 -16.42 8.33
CA VAL A 8 -20.03 -15.07 7.78
C VAL A 8 -21.30 -14.66 7.07
N LYS A 9 -21.94 -13.62 7.55
CA LYS A 9 -23.08 -12.96 6.91
C LYS A 9 -22.59 -11.79 6.05
N THR A 10 -22.98 -11.82 4.78
CA THR A 10 -22.73 -10.72 3.83
C THR A 10 -24.05 -10.32 3.18
N LYS A 11 -24.06 -9.23 2.45
CA LYS A 11 -25.22 -8.83 1.62
C LYS A 11 -25.59 -9.88 0.59
N SER A 12 -24.61 -10.65 0.09
CA SER A 12 -24.80 -11.71 -0.92
C SER A 12 -25.18 -13.07 -0.33
N GLY A 13 -25.31 -13.19 1.01
CA GLY A 13 -25.70 -14.44 1.66
C GLY A 13 -24.79 -14.84 2.81
N GLN A 14 -24.89 -16.13 3.20
CA GLN A 14 -24.08 -16.70 4.28
C GLN A 14 -22.97 -17.58 3.71
N LYS A 15 -21.78 -17.45 4.29
CA LYS A 15 -20.59 -18.26 3.97
C LYS A 15 -19.98 -18.79 5.26
N VAL A 16 -19.03 -19.72 5.17
CA VAL A 16 -18.34 -20.32 6.32
C VAL A 16 -16.84 -20.16 6.16
N VAL A 17 -16.18 -19.67 7.21
CA VAL A 17 -14.72 -19.65 7.31
C VAL A 17 -14.27 -20.80 8.16
N ASN A 18 -13.31 -21.57 7.65
CA ASN A 18 -12.62 -22.66 8.33
C ASN A 18 -11.12 -22.58 8.09
N GLY A 19 -10.34 -23.45 8.76
CA GLY A 19 -8.90 -23.51 8.60
C GLY A 19 -8.14 -22.40 9.32
N LEU A 20 -8.76 -21.77 10.32
CA LEU A 20 -8.12 -20.90 11.30
C LEU A 20 -8.12 -21.58 12.66
N THR A 21 -7.31 -21.07 13.58
CA THR A 21 -7.26 -21.45 14.98
C THR A 21 -7.50 -20.22 15.86
N PRO A 22 -7.90 -20.40 17.13
CA PRO A 22 -8.09 -19.26 18.05
C PRO A 22 -6.81 -18.46 18.30
N GLN A 23 -5.63 -19.06 18.10
CA GLN A 23 -4.31 -18.43 18.26
C GLN A 23 -3.84 -17.67 17.03
N ASP A 24 -4.49 -17.87 15.87
CA ASP A 24 -4.16 -17.13 14.67
C ASP A 24 -4.46 -15.64 14.89
N LYS A 25 -3.71 -14.79 14.20
CA LYS A 25 -3.86 -13.35 14.33
C LYS A 25 -5.16 -12.83 13.70
N ALA A 26 -5.74 -11.80 14.29
CA ALA A 26 -6.94 -11.12 13.81
C ALA A 26 -6.85 -10.74 12.32
N PHE A 27 -5.69 -10.29 11.90
CA PHE A 27 -5.36 -9.97 10.53
C PHE A 27 -5.53 -11.16 9.55
N GLN A 28 -5.14 -12.37 9.93
CA GLN A 28 -5.33 -13.55 9.08
C GLN A 28 -6.81 -13.87 8.87
N LEU A 29 -7.63 -13.61 9.90
CA LEU A 29 -9.08 -13.66 9.76
C LEU A 29 -9.58 -12.60 8.79
N LYS A 30 -9.09 -11.34 8.89
CA LYS A 30 -9.49 -10.26 8.00
C LYS A 30 -9.18 -10.57 6.54
N THR A 31 -7.99 -11.09 6.25
CA THR A 31 -7.58 -11.49 4.90
C THR A 31 -8.49 -12.60 4.33
N LYS A 32 -8.76 -13.64 5.11
CA LYS A 32 -9.70 -14.70 4.68
C LYS A 32 -11.12 -14.19 4.46
N LEU A 33 -11.57 -13.25 5.26
CA LEU A 33 -12.88 -12.63 5.08
C LEU A 33 -12.92 -11.80 3.78
N ALA A 34 -11.88 -11.07 3.46
CA ALA A 34 -11.76 -10.32 2.22
C ALA A 34 -11.81 -11.25 0.99
N GLU A 35 -11.00 -12.31 0.97
CA GLU A 35 -11.01 -13.33 -0.07
C GLU A 35 -12.41 -13.98 -0.24
N LEU A 36 -13.05 -14.31 0.88
CA LEU A 36 -14.35 -14.98 0.88
C LEU A 36 -15.48 -14.07 0.41
N THR A 37 -15.43 -12.78 0.74
CA THR A 37 -16.54 -11.83 0.50
C THR A 37 -16.35 -11.00 -0.75
N GLY A 38 -15.12 -10.87 -1.25
CA GLY A 38 -14.75 -9.97 -2.34
C GLY A 38 -14.68 -8.51 -1.91
N VAL A 39 -14.79 -8.23 -0.60
CA VAL A 39 -14.65 -6.87 -0.05
C VAL A 39 -13.16 -6.60 0.16
N PRO A 40 -12.62 -5.49 -0.38
CA PRO A 40 -11.23 -5.12 -0.14
C PRO A 40 -10.91 -5.03 1.36
N VAL A 41 -9.71 -5.50 1.76
CA VAL A 41 -9.31 -5.56 3.17
C VAL A 41 -9.41 -4.18 3.86
N ALA A 42 -9.07 -3.10 3.15
CA ALA A 42 -9.15 -1.74 3.65
C ALA A 42 -10.58 -1.27 3.93
N ALA A 43 -11.54 -1.74 3.13
CA ALA A 43 -12.97 -1.39 3.25
C ALA A 43 -13.76 -2.41 4.09
N LEU A 44 -13.10 -3.44 4.64
CA LEU A 44 -13.77 -4.53 5.33
C LEU A 44 -14.02 -4.16 6.80
N GLN A 45 -15.30 -4.07 7.17
CA GLN A 45 -15.74 -3.93 8.55
C GLN A 45 -16.40 -5.23 9.02
N VAL A 46 -15.99 -5.69 10.20
CA VAL A 46 -16.55 -6.89 10.81
C VAL A 46 -17.26 -6.53 12.10
N LEU A 47 -18.49 -7.02 12.22
CA LEU A 47 -19.31 -6.86 13.41
C LEU A 47 -19.54 -8.23 14.04
N VAL A 48 -19.49 -8.30 15.38
CA VAL A 48 -19.65 -9.54 16.17
C VAL A 48 -20.59 -9.31 17.34
N GLY A 49 -21.30 -10.35 17.75
CA GLY A 49 -22.15 -10.34 18.93
C GLY A 49 -23.57 -9.84 18.69
N PHE A 50 -24.34 -9.72 19.78
CA PHE A 50 -25.70 -9.19 19.77
C PHE A 50 -25.88 -8.23 20.95
N PRO A 51 -26.12 -6.92 20.74
CA PRO A 51 -26.17 -6.25 19.44
C PRO A 51 -24.81 -6.26 18.72
N PRO A 52 -24.77 -6.24 17.37
CA PRO A 52 -23.54 -6.29 16.59
C PRO A 52 -22.63 -5.10 16.91
N LYS A 53 -21.37 -5.37 17.26
CA LYS A 53 -20.36 -4.35 17.55
C LYS A 53 -19.17 -4.51 16.60
N PRO A 54 -18.59 -3.42 16.11
CA PRO A 54 -17.41 -3.48 15.29
C PRO A 54 -16.23 -4.06 16.07
N VAL A 55 -15.45 -4.92 15.42
CA VAL A 55 -14.24 -5.52 15.96
C VAL A 55 -13.05 -5.05 15.13
N ASP A 56 -12.00 -4.64 15.82
CA ASP A 56 -10.74 -4.27 15.20
C ASP A 56 -9.96 -5.55 14.85
N LEU A 57 -9.83 -5.81 13.55
CA LEU A 57 -9.05 -6.93 13.01
C LEU A 57 -7.66 -6.50 12.51
N ASP A 58 -7.30 -5.23 12.64
CA ASP A 58 -5.99 -4.69 12.26
C ASP A 58 -4.98 -4.81 13.42
N ALA A 59 -5.46 -5.13 14.62
CA ALA A 59 -4.62 -5.34 15.79
C ALA A 59 -3.81 -6.65 15.68
N ASP A 60 -2.52 -6.59 16.07
CA ASP A 60 -1.63 -7.75 16.11
C ASP A 60 -1.89 -8.62 17.36
N ILE A 61 -3.12 -9.13 17.47
CA ILE A 61 -3.56 -9.96 18.58
C ILE A 61 -4.24 -11.25 18.09
N ALA A 62 -4.25 -12.28 18.91
CA ALA A 62 -4.89 -13.53 18.59
C ALA A 62 -6.43 -13.36 18.50
N ILE A 63 -7.07 -14.16 17.63
CA ILE A 63 -8.52 -14.14 17.39
C ILE A 63 -9.29 -14.32 18.71
N GLU A 64 -8.84 -15.21 19.61
CA GLU A 64 -9.46 -15.43 20.90
C GLU A 64 -9.47 -14.19 21.80
N ARG A 65 -8.45 -13.32 21.68
CA ARG A 65 -8.34 -12.10 22.51
C ARG A 65 -9.26 -10.96 22.07
N ILE A 66 -9.73 -11.01 20.82
CA ILE A 66 -10.75 -10.07 20.32
C ILE A 66 -12.17 -10.57 20.62
N GLY A 67 -12.31 -11.71 21.35
CA GLY A 67 -13.59 -12.22 21.79
C GLY A 67 -14.37 -13.00 20.75
N ILE A 68 -13.73 -13.43 19.66
CA ILE A 68 -14.34 -14.30 18.63
C ILE A 68 -14.09 -15.76 18.99
N VAL A 69 -15.17 -16.55 19.07
CA VAL A 69 -15.12 -17.97 19.38
C VAL A 69 -15.68 -18.81 18.24
N SER A 70 -15.31 -20.10 18.22
CA SER A 70 -15.83 -21.03 17.22
C SER A 70 -17.35 -21.13 17.29
N GLY A 71 -18.01 -21.00 16.13
CA GLY A 71 -19.46 -20.98 16.00
C GLY A 71 -20.07 -19.59 15.92
N ASP A 72 -19.31 -18.54 16.17
CA ASP A 72 -19.79 -17.18 16.06
C ASP A 72 -20.23 -16.83 14.65
N THR A 73 -21.15 -15.87 14.58
CA THR A 73 -21.58 -15.25 13.32
C THR A 73 -20.97 -13.86 13.19
N LEU A 74 -20.09 -13.72 12.21
CA LEU A 74 -19.52 -12.47 11.80
C LEU A 74 -20.42 -11.81 10.76
N ILE A 75 -20.73 -10.53 10.93
CA ILE A 75 -21.37 -9.72 9.89
C ILE A 75 -20.26 -8.93 9.21
N VAL A 76 -20.10 -9.17 7.91
CA VAL A 76 -19.12 -8.44 7.09
C VAL A 76 -19.86 -7.40 6.30
N GLU A 77 -19.47 -6.16 6.54
CA GLU A 77 -19.96 -4.98 5.83
C GLU A 77 -18.78 -4.26 5.18
N GLU A 78 -19.07 -3.54 4.14
CA GLU A 78 -18.14 -2.62 3.52
C GLU A 78 -18.06 -1.37 4.38
N LYS A 79 -16.88 -1.10 4.94
CA LYS A 79 -16.62 0.04 5.82
C LYS A 79 -16.78 1.34 5.05
N ARG A 80 -17.52 2.27 5.62
CA ARG A 80 -17.46 3.65 5.16
C ARG A 80 -16.08 4.22 5.49
N ILE A 81 -15.30 4.57 4.49
CA ILE A 81 -14.08 5.31 4.71
C ILE A 81 -14.49 6.75 4.99
N MET A 82 -14.22 7.20 6.21
CA MET A 82 -14.47 8.58 6.64
C MET A 82 -13.35 9.46 6.09
N PHE A 83 -13.67 10.34 5.17
CA PHE A 83 -12.83 11.47 4.84
C PHE A 83 -13.39 12.70 5.59
N ASN A 84 -12.57 13.28 6.48
CA ASN A 84 -12.84 14.52 7.22
C ASN A 84 -14.12 14.57 8.09
N GLY A 85 -14.47 13.47 8.78
CA GLY A 85 -15.46 13.51 9.86
C GLY A 85 -16.92 13.39 9.43
N GLU A 86 -17.22 13.18 8.15
CA GLU A 86 -18.57 12.86 7.69
C GLU A 86 -18.68 11.41 7.22
N GLU A 87 -19.71 10.72 7.72
CA GLU A 87 -20.00 9.34 7.36
C GLU A 87 -20.59 9.26 5.95
N GLN A 88 -19.85 8.77 4.96
CA GLN A 88 -20.42 8.38 3.66
C GLN A 88 -20.45 6.86 3.49
N ARG A 89 -21.61 6.34 3.13
CA ARG A 89 -21.82 4.89 2.90
C ARG A 89 -21.35 4.50 1.50
N PHE A 90 -20.45 3.52 1.42
CA PHE A 90 -20.08 2.86 0.16
C PHE A 90 -21.29 2.20 -0.56
N ASP A 91 -22.39 1.96 0.17
CA ASP A 91 -23.63 1.38 -0.40
C ASP A 91 -24.28 2.19 -1.50
N ASN A 92 -24.01 3.49 -1.57
CA ASN A 92 -24.55 4.36 -2.59
C ASN A 92 -23.64 4.51 -3.82
N TYR A 93 -22.37 4.11 -3.73
CA TYR A 93 -21.42 4.28 -4.82
C TYR A 93 -21.70 3.39 -6.03
N SER A 94 -22.35 2.23 -5.82
CA SER A 94 -22.64 1.31 -6.91
C SER A 94 -24.02 1.49 -7.58
N ARG A 95 -24.93 2.31 -7.03
CA ARG A 95 -26.30 2.40 -7.58
C ARG A 95 -26.95 3.78 -7.65
N SER A 96 -26.54 4.77 -6.87
CA SER A 96 -27.12 6.12 -6.93
C SER A 96 -26.27 7.13 -7.69
N HIS A 97 -25.03 6.82 -7.99
CA HIS A 97 -24.11 7.70 -8.73
C HIS A 97 -24.00 7.42 -10.23
N ILE A 98 -24.89 6.60 -10.81
CA ILE A 98 -25.05 6.62 -12.27
C ILE A 98 -25.60 7.99 -12.76
N VAL A 99 -26.09 8.82 -11.84
CA VAL A 99 -26.58 10.17 -12.16
C VAL A 99 -25.56 11.26 -11.80
N ASP A 100 -24.58 10.98 -10.89
CA ASP A 100 -23.59 11.98 -10.46
C ASP A 100 -22.15 11.65 -10.88
N GLN A 101 -21.94 10.63 -11.73
CA GLN A 101 -20.60 10.36 -12.30
C GLN A 101 -20.09 11.51 -13.19
N GLU A 102 -20.98 12.37 -13.70
CA GLU A 102 -20.57 13.57 -14.43
C GLU A 102 -19.92 14.65 -13.52
N SER A 103 -20.17 14.64 -12.21
CA SER A 103 -19.65 15.66 -11.30
C SER A 103 -18.28 15.35 -10.70
N PHE A 104 -17.85 14.09 -10.69
CA PHE A 104 -16.50 13.71 -10.20
C PHE A 104 -15.42 13.75 -11.27
N VAL A 105 -15.81 13.63 -12.54
CA VAL A 105 -14.88 13.69 -13.68
C VAL A 105 -14.39 15.11 -13.94
N ASP A 106 -15.01 16.13 -13.35
CA ASP A 106 -14.73 17.54 -13.62
C ASP A 106 -14.51 18.42 -12.37
N ALA A 107 -14.22 17.84 -11.20
CA ALA A 107 -13.84 18.67 -10.08
C ALA A 107 -12.51 19.38 -10.42
N PRO A 108 -12.53 20.72 -10.63
CA PRO A 108 -11.30 21.45 -10.94
C PRO A 108 -10.39 21.38 -9.73
N GLY A 109 -9.22 20.84 -9.91
CA GLY A 109 -8.23 20.67 -8.86
C GLY A 109 -6.83 20.59 -9.46
N VAL A 110 -5.84 20.56 -8.61
CA VAL A 110 -4.44 20.43 -9.00
C VAL A 110 -3.86 19.19 -8.30
N LEU A 111 -3.20 18.34 -9.08
CA LEU A 111 -2.51 17.19 -8.53
C LEU A 111 -1.25 17.66 -7.79
N MET A 112 -1.22 17.43 -6.50
CA MET A 112 -0.20 17.92 -5.57
C MET A 112 0.57 16.78 -4.95
N LYS A 113 1.84 17.02 -4.60
CA LYS A 113 2.69 16.09 -3.89
C LYS A 113 2.63 16.36 -2.38
N LYS A 114 2.36 15.31 -1.58
CA LYS A 114 2.51 15.35 -0.14
C LYS A 114 3.87 14.81 0.25
N VAL A 115 4.70 15.62 0.89
CA VAL A 115 5.99 15.16 1.39
C VAL A 115 5.79 14.28 2.62
N VAL A 116 6.34 13.07 2.58
CA VAL A 116 6.43 12.15 3.72
C VAL A 116 7.85 12.11 4.28
N PRO A 117 8.07 11.61 5.51
CA PRO A 117 9.41 11.51 6.07
C PRO A 117 10.38 10.73 5.18
N ALA A 118 11.58 11.29 4.99
CA ALA A 118 12.67 10.64 4.25
C ALA A 118 13.35 9.59 5.14
N ASP A 119 12.65 8.48 5.33
CA ASP A 119 13.11 7.32 6.10
C ASP A 119 13.03 6.05 5.24
N ASN A 120 13.43 4.91 5.80
CA ASN A 120 13.41 3.63 5.09
C ASN A 120 11.99 3.09 4.84
N SER A 121 10.97 3.83 5.25
CA SER A 121 9.55 3.44 5.17
C SER A 121 8.72 4.36 4.28
N CYS A 122 9.34 5.28 3.54
CA CYS A 122 8.65 6.28 2.71
C CYS A 122 7.62 5.68 1.76
N LEU A 123 7.91 4.53 1.10
CA LEU A 123 6.96 3.82 0.26
C LEU A 123 5.70 3.44 1.05
N PHE A 124 5.87 2.81 2.22
CA PHE A 124 4.76 2.33 3.05
C PHE A 124 3.94 3.50 3.61
N THR A 125 4.62 4.56 4.06
CA THR A 125 3.98 5.79 4.54
C THR A 125 3.19 6.47 3.42
N SER A 126 3.73 6.46 2.19
CA SER A 126 3.04 7.01 1.01
C SER A 126 1.79 6.21 0.64
N VAL A 127 1.88 4.88 0.63
CA VAL A 127 0.71 4.02 0.43
C VAL A 127 -0.31 4.23 1.56
N GLY A 128 0.14 4.30 2.81
CA GLY A 128 -0.73 4.60 3.96
C GLY A 128 -1.46 5.93 3.82
N TYR A 129 -0.77 6.97 3.34
CA TYR A 129 -1.35 8.29 3.12
C TYR A 129 -2.47 8.27 2.06
N VAL A 130 -2.22 7.67 0.90
CA VAL A 130 -3.26 7.63 -0.16
C VAL A 130 -4.49 6.81 0.24
N LEU A 131 -4.33 5.85 1.15
CA LEU A 131 -5.44 5.05 1.68
C LEU A 131 -6.23 5.75 2.80
N ASN A 132 -5.57 6.58 3.61
CA ASN A 132 -6.16 7.11 4.86
C ASN A 132 -6.19 8.65 4.92
N GLY A 133 -5.61 9.36 3.96
CA GLY A 133 -5.54 10.83 3.93
C GLY A 133 -4.65 11.46 5.01
N LYS A 134 -3.87 10.65 5.75
CA LYS A 134 -3.01 11.11 6.85
C LYS A 134 -1.63 10.48 6.77
N VAL A 135 -0.60 11.26 7.10
CA VAL A 135 0.76 10.74 7.24
C VAL A 135 0.84 9.97 8.56
N ASP A 136 0.98 8.65 8.45
CA ASP A 136 1.14 7.74 9.59
C ASP A 136 2.31 6.79 9.30
N THR A 137 3.42 6.99 9.99
CA THR A 137 4.62 6.15 9.85
C THR A 137 4.48 4.79 10.53
N SER A 138 3.49 4.63 11.42
CA SER A 138 3.27 3.36 12.13
C SER A 138 2.68 2.25 11.23
N CYS A 139 2.07 2.62 10.10
CA CYS A 139 1.51 1.65 9.15
C CYS A 139 2.56 0.77 8.46
N ALA A 140 3.82 1.20 8.45
CA ALA A 140 4.90 0.50 7.74
C ALA A 140 5.14 -0.92 8.26
N SER A 141 5.11 -1.15 9.57
CA SER A 141 5.30 -2.49 10.15
C SER A 141 4.21 -3.46 9.69
N PHE A 142 2.97 -3.01 9.70
CA PHE A 142 1.83 -3.79 9.24
C PHE A 142 1.92 -4.14 7.74
N MET A 143 2.26 -3.17 6.89
CA MET A 143 2.43 -3.44 5.45
C MET A 143 3.58 -4.40 5.16
N ARG A 144 4.67 -4.33 5.93
CA ARG A 144 5.78 -5.29 5.84
C ARG A 144 5.35 -6.71 6.19
N GLU A 145 4.46 -6.87 7.17
CA GLU A 145 3.88 -8.18 7.53
C GLU A 145 2.97 -8.72 6.42
N ILE A 146 2.14 -7.87 5.81
CA ILE A 146 1.34 -8.23 4.64
C ILE A 146 2.24 -8.83 3.55
N ILE A 147 3.30 -8.13 3.21
CA ILE A 147 4.23 -8.53 2.15
C ILE A 147 4.93 -9.84 2.51
N ALA A 148 5.47 -9.95 3.73
CA ALA A 148 6.14 -11.16 4.17
C ALA A 148 5.20 -12.37 4.14
N ASN A 149 3.95 -12.20 4.56
CA ASN A 149 2.95 -13.27 4.55
C ASN A 149 2.54 -13.65 3.11
N ALA A 150 2.36 -12.69 2.21
CA ALA A 150 2.05 -12.95 0.81
C ALA A 150 3.18 -13.74 0.12
N VAL A 151 4.43 -13.31 0.34
CA VAL A 151 5.63 -13.97 -0.22
C VAL A 151 5.80 -15.38 0.35
N ALA A 152 5.57 -15.57 1.65
CA ALA A 152 5.67 -16.89 2.29
C ALA A 152 4.57 -17.86 1.83
N ALA A 153 3.39 -17.33 1.48
CA ALA A 153 2.23 -18.15 1.08
C ALA A 153 2.37 -18.75 -0.33
N ASP A 154 3.11 -18.11 -1.22
CA ASP A 154 3.31 -18.58 -2.60
C ASP A 154 4.80 -18.54 -3.03
N PRO A 155 5.58 -19.57 -2.63
CA PRO A 155 7.00 -19.64 -3.01
C PRO A 155 7.24 -19.92 -4.51
N GLU A 156 6.21 -20.32 -5.27
CA GLU A 156 6.32 -20.54 -6.72
C GLU A 156 6.23 -19.20 -7.45
N GLU A 157 5.24 -18.36 -7.14
CA GLU A 157 5.13 -17.00 -7.67
C GLU A 157 6.33 -16.16 -7.19
N TYR A 158 6.65 -16.21 -5.89
CA TYR A 158 7.75 -15.47 -5.28
C TYR A 158 9.01 -16.33 -5.17
N SER A 159 9.50 -16.80 -6.31
CA SER A 159 10.73 -17.60 -6.41
C SER A 159 11.99 -16.76 -6.15
N GLU A 160 13.11 -17.43 -5.87
CA GLU A 160 14.42 -16.77 -5.70
C GLU A 160 14.82 -15.96 -6.93
N ALA A 161 14.50 -16.45 -8.12
CA ALA A 161 14.79 -15.75 -9.38
C ALA A 161 14.02 -14.41 -9.48
N PHE A 162 12.79 -14.37 -8.97
CA PHE A 162 11.96 -13.16 -8.94
C PHE A 162 12.37 -12.21 -7.82
N LEU A 163 12.62 -12.73 -6.63
CA LEU A 163 12.95 -11.94 -5.44
C LEU A 163 14.42 -11.49 -5.40
N GLY A 164 15.30 -12.11 -6.18
CA GLY A 164 16.75 -11.89 -6.12
C GLY A 164 17.43 -12.47 -4.87
N ARG A 165 16.69 -13.21 -4.06
CA ARG A 165 17.16 -13.93 -2.85
C ARG A 165 16.19 -15.05 -2.48
N PRO A 166 16.61 -16.07 -1.68
CA PRO A 166 15.72 -17.11 -1.21
C PRO A 166 14.47 -16.56 -0.51
N ASN A 167 13.30 -17.15 -0.79
CA ASN A 167 12.00 -16.68 -0.29
C ASN A 167 12.00 -16.42 1.23
N ALA A 168 12.47 -17.38 2.02
CA ALA A 168 12.53 -17.24 3.48
C ALA A 168 13.47 -16.12 3.97
N GLU A 169 14.51 -15.79 3.19
CA GLU A 169 15.42 -14.69 3.51
C GLU A 169 14.78 -13.34 3.15
N TYR A 170 14.02 -13.29 2.04
CA TYR A 170 13.26 -12.12 1.66
C TYR A 170 12.23 -11.76 2.72
N CYS A 171 11.46 -12.74 3.21
CA CYS A 171 10.49 -12.53 4.29
C CYS A 171 11.14 -11.92 5.54
N LYS A 172 12.30 -12.44 5.95
CA LYS A 172 13.05 -11.89 7.09
C LYS A 172 13.61 -10.49 6.82
N TRP A 173 14.00 -10.23 5.58
CA TRP A 173 14.57 -8.95 5.17
C TRP A 173 13.48 -7.87 5.15
N ILE A 174 12.34 -8.11 4.52
CA ILE A 174 11.28 -7.09 4.41
C ILE A 174 10.69 -6.69 5.76
N LEU A 175 10.70 -7.57 6.74
CA LEU A 175 10.24 -7.27 8.10
C LEU A 175 11.14 -6.30 8.87
N LYS A 176 12.39 -6.07 8.40
CA LYS A 176 13.28 -5.11 9.04
C LYS A 176 12.85 -3.68 8.70
N SER A 177 12.93 -2.78 9.67
CA SER A 177 12.55 -1.37 9.51
C SER A 177 13.45 -0.58 8.55
N ASP A 178 14.67 -1.09 8.29
CA ASP A 178 15.66 -0.50 7.40
C ASP A 178 15.62 -1.04 5.96
N SER A 179 14.73 -1.99 5.66
CA SER A 179 14.54 -2.51 4.30
C SER A 179 13.69 -1.55 3.46
N TRP A 180 14.17 -1.22 2.29
CA TRP A 180 13.44 -0.38 1.36
C TRP A 180 12.43 -1.20 0.56
N GLY A 181 11.23 -0.64 0.40
CA GLY A 181 10.23 -1.20 -0.51
C GLY A 181 10.45 -0.71 -1.94
N GLY A 182 9.97 -1.50 -2.90
CA GLY A 182 10.05 -1.20 -4.33
C GLY A 182 8.91 -1.83 -5.12
N ALA A 183 9.18 -2.25 -6.35
CA ALA A 183 8.18 -2.76 -7.28
C ALA A 183 7.47 -4.03 -6.79
N ILE A 184 8.19 -4.92 -6.12
CA ILE A 184 7.62 -6.16 -5.57
C ILE A 184 6.59 -5.83 -4.49
N GLU A 185 6.95 -4.96 -3.56
CA GLU A 185 6.09 -4.53 -2.47
C GLU A 185 4.85 -3.81 -3.00
N LEU A 186 5.00 -2.93 -4.00
CA LEU A 186 3.89 -2.23 -4.64
C LEU A 186 2.93 -3.20 -5.33
N SER A 187 3.45 -4.21 -6.03
CA SER A 187 2.62 -5.23 -6.67
C SER A 187 1.80 -6.03 -5.64
N ILE A 188 2.43 -6.43 -4.54
CA ILE A 188 1.77 -7.16 -3.46
C ILE A 188 0.72 -6.28 -2.77
N LEU A 189 1.06 -5.01 -2.46
CA LEU A 189 0.12 -4.08 -1.83
C LEU A 189 -1.05 -3.73 -2.76
N SER A 190 -0.82 -3.58 -4.06
CA SER A 190 -1.87 -3.40 -5.06
C SER A 190 -2.86 -4.58 -5.03
N LYS A 191 -2.36 -5.80 -5.08
CA LYS A 191 -3.17 -7.04 -5.01
C LYS A 191 -3.92 -7.14 -3.67
N PHE A 192 -3.25 -6.80 -2.57
CA PHE A 192 -3.83 -6.88 -1.23
C PHE A 192 -4.98 -5.88 -1.01
N TYR A 193 -4.78 -4.62 -1.42
CA TYR A 193 -5.79 -3.57 -1.26
C TYR A 193 -6.85 -3.56 -2.37
N GLY A 194 -6.64 -4.29 -3.46
CA GLY A 194 -7.57 -4.37 -4.58
C GLY A 194 -7.68 -3.05 -5.35
N LEU A 195 -6.56 -2.34 -5.51
CA LEU A 195 -6.50 -1.07 -6.24
C LEU A 195 -5.22 -0.97 -7.08
N GLU A 196 -5.30 -0.19 -8.14
CA GLU A 196 -4.12 0.10 -8.97
C GLU A 196 -3.25 1.15 -8.28
N ILE A 197 -1.94 0.88 -8.20
CA ILE A 197 -0.96 1.85 -7.72
C ILE A 197 -0.16 2.34 -8.93
N ALA A 198 -0.37 3.60 -9.32
CA ALA A 198 0.35 4.26 -10.40
C ALA A 198 1.52 5.06 -9.82
N VAL A 199 2.74 4.69 -10.15
CA VAL A 199 3.97 5.35 -9.68
C VAL A 199 4.57 6.17 -10.81
N ILE A 200 4.64 7.47 -10.59
CA ILE A 200 5.31 8.43 -11.47
C ILE A 200 6.81 8.36 -11.22
N ASP A 201 7.56 7.87 -12.18
CA ASP A 201 9.02 7.84 -12.16
C ASP A 201 9.55 9.16 -12.75
N SER A 202 10.06 10.05 -11.90
CA SER A 202 10.59 11.35 -12.33
C SER A 202 11.91 11.26 -13.10
N ILE A 203 12.68 10.16 -12.93
CA ILE A 203 13.93 9.96 -13.66
C ILE A 203 13.63 9.69 -15.14
N ASN A 204 12.73 8.74 -15.39
CA ASN A 204 12.42 8.26 -16.74
C ASN A 204 11.26 9.03 -17.39
N ALA A 205 10.47 9.77 -16.61
CA ALA A 205 9.20 10.40 -16.99
C ALA A 205 8.20 9.40 -17.56
N ILE A 206 8.04 8.29 -16.84
CA ILE A 206 7.07 7.23 -17.14
C ILE A 206 6.17 6.97 -15.93
N ILE A 207 5.05 6.32 -16.15
CA ILE A 207 4.15 5.85 -15.09
C ILE A 207 4.22 4.33 -15.08
N ASN A 208 4.65 3.76 -13.97
CA ASN A 208 4.60 2.33 -13.72
C ASN A 208 3.29 2.01 -12.98
N ARG A 209 2.46 1.14 -13.55
CA ARG A 209 1.14 0.81 -13.02
C ARG A 209 1.13 -0.60 -12.46
N PHE A 210 0.94 -0.73 -11.17
CA PHE A 210 0.85 -2.02 -10.47
C PHE A 210 -0.62 -2.41 -10.33
N GLY A 211 -0.99 -3.58 -10.85
CA GLY A 211 -2.36 -4.09 -10.87
C GLY A 211 -3.22 -3.57 -12.04
N GLU A 212 -2.62 -3.02 -13.12
CA GLU A 212 -3.37 -2.56 -14.30
C GLU A 212 -4.11 -3.69 -15.03
N ASP A 213 -3.60 -4.92 -14.92
CA ASP A 213 -4.16 -6.14 -15.51
C ASP A 213 -5.27 -6.77 -14.65
N GLN A 214 -5.48 -6.27 -13.44
CA GLN A 214 -6.44 -6.83 -12.47
C GLN A 214 -7.83 -6.21 -12.55
N HIS A 215 -8.06 -5.27 -13.48
CA HIS A 215 -9.35 -4.59 -13.69
C HIS A 215 -9.92 -3.93 -12.41
N TYR A 216 -9.05 -3.38 -11.57
CA TYR A 216 -9.48 -2.61 -10.42
C TYR A 216 -10.21 -1.34 -10.86
N THR A 217 -11.20 -0.93 -10.08
CA THR A 217 -11.99 0.28 -10.35
C THR A 217 -11.41 1.55 -9.75
N GLN A 218 -10.40 1.41 -8.88
CA GLN A 218 -9.78 2.49 -8.14
C GLN A 218 -8.28 2.52 -8.36
N ARG A 219 -7.73 3.74 -8.39
CA ARG A 219 -6.31 4.03 -8.58
C ARG A 219 -5.82 5.04 -7.57
N VAL A 220 -4.57 4.87 -7.13
CA VAL A 220 -3.83 5.86 -6.36
C VAL A 220 -2.54 6.23 -7.06
N PHE A 221 -2.00 7.41 -6.74
CA PHE A 221 -0.79 7.91 -7.37
C PHE A 221 0.32 8.14 -6.33
N LEU A 222 1.52 7.68 -6.67
CA LEU A 222 2.76 7.99 -5.96
C LEU A 222 3.74 8.62 -6.95
N ILE A 223 4.69 9.41 -6.46
CA ILE A 223 5.83 9.87 -7.24
C ILE A 223 7.11 9.30 -6.63
N PHE A 224 8.02 8.86 -7.50
CA PHE A 224 9.32 8.33 -7.14
C PHE A 224 10.42 9.16 -7.78
N ASP A 225 11.35 9.66 -6.98
CA ASP A 225 12.44 10.54 -7.42
C ASP A 225 13.79 9.80 -7.60
N GLY A 226 13.78 8.48 -7.53
CA GLY A 226 14.96 7.63 -7.63
C GLY A 226 15.39 7.00 -6.32
N ILE A 227 15.04 7.59 -5.19
CA ILE A 227 15.34 7.08 -3.84
C ILE A 227 14.16 7.21 -2.88
N HIS A 228 13.24 8.13 -3.13
CA HIS A 228 12.15 8.48 -2.23
C HIS A 228 10.79 8.40 -2.92
N TYR A 229 9.80 7.92 -2.16
CA TYR A 229 8.40 7.89 -2.58
C TYR A 229 7.61 8.95 -1.81
N ASP A 230 6.84 9.75 -2.54
CA ASP A 230 5.84 10.66 -2.00
C ASP A 230 4.45 10.35 -2.57
N PRO A 231 3.36 10.47 -1.81
CA PRO A 231 2.00 10.29 -2.33
C PRO A 231 1.52 11.54 -3.06
N LEU A 232 0.63 11.34 -4.04
CA LEU A 232 -0.06 12.43 -4.71
C LEU A 232 -1.52 12.50 -4.25
N TYR A 233 -2.07 13.69 -4.27
CA TYR A 233 -3.47 13.98 -4.00
C TYR A 233 -3.95 15.12 -4.88
N LEU A 234 -5.23 15.14 -5.20
CA LEU A 234 -5.88 16.26 -5.86
C LEU A 234 -6.31 17.26 -4.79
N GLU A 235 -5.86 18.50 -4.93
CA GLU A 235 -6.34 19.62 -4.15
C GLU A 235 -7.43 20.35 -4.94
N PRO A 236 -8.71 20.31 -4.47
CA PRO A 236 -9.80 20.98 -5.16
C PRO A 236 -9.61 22.49 -5.13
N LEU A 237 -10.03 23.21 -6.19
CA LEU A 237 -10.02 24.67 -6.23
C LEU A 237 -11.03 25.30 -5.27
N ASP A 238 -12.09 24.58 -4.96
CA ASP A 238 -13.13 25.01 -4.02
C ASP A 238 -12.85 24.39 -2.67
N SER A 239 -12.31 24.97 -1.70
CA SER A 239 -12.11 24.56 -0.30
C SER A 239 -12.70 23.20 0.14
N GLY A 240 -12.74 22.22 -0.77
CA GLY A 240 -13.25 20.86 -0.56
C GLY A 240 -12.21 19.94 0.08
N CYS A 241 -12.59 18.68 0.25
CA CYS A 241 -11.69 17.65 0.77
C CYS A 241 -10.69 17.20 -0.30
N ILE A 242 -9.44 16.97 0.09
CA ILE A 242 -8.43 16.38 -0.79
C ILE A 242 -8.91 15.00 -1.27
N GLN A 243 -8.60 14.67 -2.52
CA GLN A 243 -8.87 13.35 -3.09
C GLN A 243 -7.54 12.61 -3.31
N THR A 244 -7.47 11.37 -2.82
CA THR A 244 -6.28 10.51 -2.94
C THR A 244 -6.55 9.24 -3.74
N ILE A 245 -7.81 8.85 -3.89
CA ILE A 245 -8.26 7.67 -4.62
C ILE A 245 -9.11 8.13 -5.81
N PHE A 246 -8.77 7.63 -6.99
CA PHE A 246 -9.36 8.04 -8.27
C PHE A 246 -9.97 6.84 -8.98
N PRO A 247 -11.03 7.01 -9.77
CA PRO A 247 -11.51 5.97 -10.68
C PRO A 247 -10.41 5.61 -11.70
N THR A 248 -10.27 4.33 -12.00
CA THR A 248 -9.30 3.89 -13.04
C THR A 248 -9.72 4.35 -14.45
N GLU A 249 -10.99 4.66 -14.64
CA GLU A 249 -11.55 5.18 -15.90
C GLU A 249 -11.23 6.68 -16.12
N ASP A 250 -10.78 7.39 -15.06
CA ASP A 250 -10.37 8.79 -15.19
C ASP A 250 -8.95 8.88 -15.81
N GLU A 251 -8.94 8.91 -17.16
CA GLU A 251 -7.69 9.07 -17.91
C GLU A 251 -7.09 10.46 -17.76
N ARG A 252 -7.89 11.49 -17.39
CA ARG A 252 -7.40 12.84 -17.14
C ARG A 252 -6.34 12.85 -16.05
N MET A 253 -6.57 12.12 -14.95
CA MET A 253 -5.60 12.01 -13.86
C MET A 253 -4.30 11.34 -14.29
N LEU A 254 -4.35 10.38 -15.19
CA LEU A 254 -3.13 9.79 -15.79
C LEU A 254 -2.37 10.80 -16.66
N LEU A 255 -3.06 11.64 -17.41
CA LEU A 255 -2.44 12.68 -18.22
C LEU A 255 -1.78 13.75 -17.34
N GLU A 256 -2.47 14.22 -16.30
CA GLU A 256 -1.88 15.17 -15.32
C GLU A 256 -0.67 14.56 -14.61
N ALA A 257 -0.76 13.30 -14.19
CA ALA A 257 0.37 12.57 -13.61
C ALA A 257 1.56 12.45 -14.58
N ALA A 258 1.30 12.22 -15.88
CA ALA A 258 2.34 12.16 -16.90
C ALA A 258 2.98 13.53 -17.16
N GLU A 259 2.21 14.61 -17.05
CA GLU A 259 2.75 15.99 -17.13
C GLU A 259 3.63 16.30 -15.93
N LEU A 260 3.17 15.95 -14.73
CA LEU A 260 3.96 16.08 -13.50
C LEU A 260 5.31 15.31 -13.60
N ALA A 261 5.30 14.11 -14.20
CA ALA A 261 6.51 13.34 -14.45
C ALA A 261 7.51 14.09 -15.38
N ARG A 262 6.98 14.67 -16.45
CA ARG A 262 7.79 15.46 -17.40
C ARG A 262 8.35 16.74 -16.78
N GLU A 263 7.53 17.42 -15.99
CA GLU A 263 7.94 18.62 -15.26
C GLU A 263 9.02 18.29 -14.22
N ALA A 264 8.83 17.27 -13.40
CA ALA A 264 9.80 16.81 -12.42
C ALA A 264 11.13 16.43 -13.07
N LYS A 265 11.10 15.77 -14.23
CA LYS A 265 12.30 15.45 -15.01
C LYS A 265 12.97 16.70 -15.54
N SER A 266 12.21 17.63 -16.12
CA SER A 266 12.76 18.86 -16.72
C SER A 266 13.37 19.80 -15.68
N SER A 267 12.79 19.88 -14.50
CA SER A 267 13.26 20.66 -13.35
C SER A 267 14.33 19.94 -12.52
N ARG A 268 14.73 18.73 -12.92
CA ARG A 268 15.71 17.88 -12.21
C ARG A 268 15.33 17.61 -10.75
N GLN A 269 14.05 17.45 -10.48
CA GLN A 269 13.53 17.05 -9.16
C GLN A 269 13.64 15.55 -8.96
N PHE A 270 14.85 15.01 -9.15
CA PHE A 270 15.12 13.58 -8.95
C PHE A 270 16.57 13.38 -8.53
N THR A 271 16.84 12.26 -7.86
CA THR A 271 18.18 11.82 -7.47
C THR A 271 18.66 10.73 -8.44
N ASP A 272 19.61 11.05 -9.32
CA ASP A 272 20.23 10.03 -10.18
C ASP A 272 21.25 9.23 -9.41
N VAL A 273 20.76 8.17 -8.73
CA VAL A 273 21.57 7.28 -7.88
C VAL A 273 22.70 6.56 -8.62
N GLN A 274 22.66 6.54 -9.95
CA GLN A 274 23.72 5.94 -10.77
C GLN A 274 24.86 6.92 -11.06
N LYS A 275 24.58 8.22 -11.00
CA LYS A 275 25.54 9.28 -11.33
C LYS A 275 26.03 10.08 -10.14
N PHE A 276 25.36 10.03 -8.99
CA PHE A 276 25.83 10.78 -7.83
C PHE A 276 27.14 10.20 -7.28
N THR A 277 28.02 11.09 -6.86
CA THR A 277 29.32 10.72 -6.33
C THR A 277 29.25 10.64 -4.82
N LEU A 278 29.57 9.47 -4.28
CA LEU A 278 29.76 9.27 -2.85
C LEU A 278 31.23 9.32 -2.48
N ILE A 279 31.52 9.78 -1.27
CA ILE A 279 32.83 9.66 -0.66
C ILE A 279 32.75 8.76 0.56
N CYS A 280 33.59 7.76 0.63
CA CYS A 280 33.75 7.00 1.87
C CYS A 280 34.45 7.89 2.90
N ASN A 281 33.77 8.19 4.02
CA ASN A 281 34.31 9.05 5.05
C ASN A 281 35.47 8.42 5.83
N ASP A 282 35.61 7.09 5.75
CA ASP A 282 36.69 6.36 6.42
C ASP A 282 38.01 6.39 5.63
N CYS A 283 37.94 6.16 4.29
CA CYS A 283 39.15 6.12 3.44
C CYS A 283 39.21 7.20 2.36
N LYS A 284 38.22 8.09 2.28
CA LYS A 284 38.13 9.23 1.33
C LYS A 284 38.10 8.86 -0.16
N ILE A 285 37.83 7.59 -0.48
CA ILE A 285 37.67 7.14 -1.87
C ILE A 285 36.32 7.68 -2.40
N ARG A 286 36.34 8.24 -3.60
CA ARG A 286 35.14 8.64 -4.33
C ARG A 286 34.57 7.45 -5.11
N LEU A 287 33.27 7.26 -5.04
CA LEU A 287 32.54 6.13 -5.60
C LEU A 287 31.35 6.67 -6.40
N ASN A 288 31.16 6.17 -7.60
CA ASN A 288 30.07 6.61 -8.46
C ASN A 288 28.89 5.64 -8.32
N GLY A 289 27.76 6.14 -7.80
CA GLY A 289 26.54 5.41 -7.63
C GLY A 289 26.51 4.44 -6.45
N GLN A 290 25.33 3.98 -6.15
CA GLN A 290 25.06 3.10 -5.01
C GLN A 290 25.77 1.75 -5.11
N MET A 291 25.87 1.17 -6.31
CA MET A 291 26.52 -0.13 -6.52
C MET A 291 27.99 -0.13 -6.14
N ALA A 292 28.72 0.93 -6.52
CA ALA A 292 30.13 1.08 -6.17
C ALA A 292 30.32 1.24 -4.65
N ALA A 293 29.41 1.96 -3.99
CA ALA A 293 29.44 2.12 -2.54
C ALA A 293 29.14 0.80 -1.81
N GLN A 294 28.19 0.03 -2.27
CA GLN A 294 27.89 -1.30 -1.72
C GLN A 294 29.05 -2.29 -1.90
N GLN A 295 29.69 -2.29 -3.07
CA GLN A 295 30.86 -3.13 -3.33
C GLN A 295 32.02 -2.73 -2.42
N HIS A 296 32.30 -1.42 -2.32
CA HIS A 296 33.33 -0.92 -1.41
C HIS A 296 33.05 -1.31 0.04
N ALA A 297 31.80 -1.20 0.49
CA ALA A 297 31.41 -1.60 1.84
C ALA A 297 31.63 -3.11 2.10
N LYS A 298 31.39 -3.96 1.09
CA LYS A 298 31.66 -5.40 1.17
C LYS A 298 33.16 -5.70 1.25
N ASP A 299 33.96 -5.00 0.44
CA ASP A 299 35.37 -5.28 0.30
C ASP A 299 36.20 -4.74 1.50
N THR A 300 35.79 -3.61 2.08
CA THR A 300 36.55 -2.90 3.11
C THR A 300 35.90 -2.91 4.50
N GLY A 301 34.61 -3.21 4.58
CA GLY A 301 33.83 -3.08 5.81
C GLY A 301 33.44 -1.64 6.17
N HIS A 302 33.82 -0.64 5.35
CA HIS A 302 33.47 0.76 5.58
C HIS A 302 32.00 1.01 5.26
N LYS A 303 31.26 1.65 6.17
CA LYS A 303 29.81 1.88 6.04
C LYS A 303 29.43 3.36 6.09
N ASN A 304 30.39 4.25 6.29
CA ASN A 304 30.14 5.69 6.42
C ASN A 304 30.41 6.37 5.09
N PHE A 305 29.34 6.74 4.37
CA PHE A 305 29.42 7.43 3.08
C PHE A 305 28.77 8.80 3.19
N GLY A 306 29.39 9.79 2.53
CA GLY A 306 28.84 11.12 2.34
C GLY A 306 28.63 11.40 0.85
N GLU A 307 27.69 12.25 0.52
CA GLU A 307 27.51 12.76 -0.83
C GLU A 307 28.53 13.84 -1.14
N VAL A 308 29.04 13.83 -2.36
CA VAL A 308 29.93 14.89 -2.87
C VAL A 308 29.12 15.68 -3.89
N ALA A 309 28.80 16.92 -3.53
CA ALA A 309 28.13 17.88 -4.43
C ALA A 309 29.04 18.27 -5.61
#